data_2747b16a7be2b883c0e5004c0c17511c
#
_entry.id   2747b16a7be2b883c0e5004c0c17511c
#
_cell.length_a   1.000
_cell.length_b   1.000
_cell.length_c   1.000
_cell.angle_alpha   90.00
_cell.angle_beta   90.00
_cell.angle_gamma   90.00
#
_symmetry.space_group_name_H-M   'P 1'
#
loop_
_entity.id
_entity.type
_entity.pdbx_description
1 polymer ?
#
loop_
_entity_poly.entity_id
_entity_poly.type
_entity_poly.pdbx_seq_one_letter_code
_entity_poly.pdbx_strand_id
1 'polypeptide(L)'
;MITLYTFGAAFGLPDMSPFVTKAEMLLKLAGLNYRTDTNGFNNAPKGKLPYIDDDGEIIADSTFIRQHIERKYGVDFDKGLDARERATAWAFERMFEDHIYWTFLYARWVDEDNYNRGPRVYFERLPMPMRLIVPRMVRRQLTAQIKGHGMGRHSGSEIVALGTHSLNAAADFLGHKTYMMRYEPSGLDATAFAFLAGALCPTFETPLRTAVARHKNIKEYVGRMAKRFYPDFTEICKWVA
;
A
#
# COMPACT_ATOMS: atom_id res chain seq x y z
N MET A 1 -7.27 14.90 18.49
CA MET A 1 -7.94 14.03 17.47
C MET A 1 -7.05 13.91 16.25
N ILE A 2 -6.78 12.69 15.78
CA ILE A 2 -5.85 12.44 14.69
C ILE A 2 -6.48 12.82 13.34
N THR A 3 -5.73 13.55 12.50
CA THR A 3 -6.07 13.76 11.09
C THR A 3 -5.06 13.00 10.22
N LEU A 4 -5.53 12.04 9.41
CA LEU A 4 -4.72 11.33 8.43
C LEU A 4 -4.85 12.01 7.07
N TYR A 5 -3.75 12.44 6.49
CA TYR A 5 -3.72 13.04 5.16
C TYR A 5 -3.53 11.97 4.09
N THR A 6 -4.43 11.97 3.09
CA THR A 6 -4.66 10.88 2.14
C THR A 6 -4.82 11.41 0.70
N PHE A 7 -4.73 10.52 -0.30
CA PHE A 7 -5.17 10.85 -1.67
C PHE A 7 -6.67 10.62 -1.86
N GLY A 8 -7.29 9.85 -0.96
CA GLY A 8 -8.67 9.42 -1.02
C GLY A 8 -8.88 8.09 -1.75
N ALA A 9 -10.08 7.57 -1.59
CA ALA A 9 -10.48 6.31 -2.21
C ALA A 9 -10.39 6.38 -3.75
N ALA A 10 -9.78 5.37 -4.35
CA ALA A 10 -9.66 5.26 -5.79
C ALA A 10 -9.54 3.79 -6.23
N PHE A 11 -10.01 3.47 -7.42
CA PHE A 11 -9.91 2.14 -8.03
C PHE A 11 -10.56 1.02 -7.19
N GLY A 12 -11.55 1.36 -6.35
CA GLY A 12 -12.17 0.43 -5.41
C GLY A 12 -11.32 0.11 -4.18
N LEU A 13 -10.17 0.79 -4.00
CA LEU A 13 -9.29 0.70 -2.83
C LEU A 13 -9.55 1.85 -1.85
N PRO A 14 -9.25 1.67 -0.55
CA PRO A 14 -9.35 2.75 0.45
C PRO A 14 -8.53 3.98 0.10
N ASP A 15 -7.36 3.77 -0.49
CA ASP A 15 -6.51 4.82 -1.06
C ASP A 15 -5.72 4.27 -2.25
N MET A 16 -5.33 5.16 -3.19
CA MET A 16 -4.48 4.77 -4.31
C MET A 16 -3.05 4.40 -3.89
N SER A 17 -2.61 4.91 -2.73
CA SER A 17 -1.30 4.65 -2.15
C SER A 17 -1.37 3.53 -1.12
N PRO A 18 -0.59 2.45 -1.28
CA PRO A 18 -0.53 1.40 -0.27
C PRO A 18 0.04 1.91 1.07
N PHE A 19 0.88 2.93 1.06
CA PHE A 19 1.43 3.51 2.29
C PHE A 19 0.37 4.29 3.09
N VAL A 20 -0.58 4.95 2.41
CA VAL A 20 -1.73 5.60 3.05
C VAL A 20 -2.66 4.52 3.63
N THR A 21 -2.99 3.50 2.85
CA THR A 21 -3.80 2.36 3.33
C THR A 21 -3.14 1.67 4.53
N LYS A 22 -1.80 1.49 4.53
CA LYS A 22 -1.05 0.99 5.69
C LYS A 22 -1.24 1.88 6.92
N ALA A 23 -1.05 3.19 6.78
CA ALA A 23 -1.19 4.11 7.90
C ALA A 23 -2.61 4.11 8.47
N GLU A 24 -3.61 4.11 7.60
CA GLU A 24 -5.02 4.00 8.01
C GLU A 24 -5.31 2.68 8.73
N MET A 25 -4.79 1.56 8.20
CA MET A 25 -4.94 0.25 8.84
C MET A 25 -4.30 0.22 10.24
N LEU A 26 -3.15 0.86 10.44
CA LEU A 26 -2.52 0.97 11.76
C LEU A 26 -3.41 1.73 12.74
N LEU A 27 -4.06 2.82 12.33
CA LEU A 27 -5.03 3.54 13.15
C LEU A 27 -6.23 2.65 13.52
N LYS A 28 -6.75 1.88 12.56
CA LYS A 28 -7.85 0.92 12.78
C LYS A 28 -7.44 -0.22 13.70
N LEU A 29 -6.25 -0.79 13.54
CA LEU A 29 -5.71 -1.85 14.41
C LEU A 29 -5.51 -1.36 15.85
N ALA A 30 -5.13 -0.10 16.02
CA ALA A 30 -4.98 0.54 17.32
C ALA A 30 -6.33 0.95 17.96
N GLY A 31 -7.45 0.87 17.21
CA GLY A 31 -8.77 1.33 17.69
C GLY A 31 -8.84 2.84 17.91
N LEU A 32 -7.99 3.62 17.24
CA LEU A 32 -7.91 5.07 17.41
C LEU A 32 -8.95 5.78 16.55
N ASN A 33 -9.58 6.82 17.10
CA ASN A 33 -10.45 7.70 16.35
C ASN A 33 -9.63 8.67 15.49
N TYR A 34 -9.95 8.76 14.22
CA TYR A 34 -9.29 9.66 13.26
C TYR A 34 -10.29 10.17 12.23
N ARG A 35 -9.89 11.22 11.55
CA ARG A 35 -10.53 11.71 10.31
C ARG A 35 -9.51 11.71 9.17
N THR A 36 -9.99 11.68 7.94
CA THR A 36 -9.14 11.80 6.74
C THR A 36 -9.27 13.19 6.13
N ASP A 37 -8.18 13.68 5.52
CA ASP A 37 -8.16 14.92 4.73
C ASP A 37 -7.39 14.70 3.43
N THR A 38 -8.01 15.03 2.31
CA THR A 38 -7.42 14.86 0.96
C THR A 38 -6.72 16.12 0.45
N ASN A 39 -6.72 17.22 1.20
CA ASN A 39 -6.17 18.51 0.76
C ASN A 39 -4.73 18.76 1.25
N GLY A 40 -4.13 17.81 1.97
CA GLY A 40 -2.85 18.00 2.63
C GLY A 40 -1.60 17.76 1.81
N PHE A 41 -1.69 17.32 0.55
CA PHE A 41 -0.51 16.92 -0.23
C PHE A 41 0.55 18.04 -0.36
N ASN A 42 0.13 19.27 -0.60
CA ASN A 42 1.04 20.40 -0.77
C ASN A 42 1.81 20.76 0.52
N ASN A 43 1.30 20.36 1.67
CA ASN A 43 1.91 20.61 2.99
C ASN A 43 2.65 19.38 3.53
N ALA A 44 2.78 18.31 2.72
CA ALA A 44 3.41 17.07 3.15
C ALA A 44 4.89 17.29 3.50
N PRO A 45 5.33 17.04 4.76
CA PRO A 45 6.69 17.41 5.24
C PRO A 45 7.82 16.77 4.44
N LYS A 46 7.56 15.58 3.85
CA LYS A 46 8.52 14.85 3.01
C LYS A 46 8.12 14.84 1.53
N GLY A 47 7.21 15.75 1.10
CA GLY A 47 6.72 15.81 -0.27
C GLY A 47 5.93 14.56 -0.71
N LYS A 48 5.44 13.76 0.24
CA LYS A 48 4.68 12.53 -0.01
C LYS A 48 3.70 12.22 1.12
N LEU A 49 2.62 11.50 0.80
CA LEU A 49 1.68 10.94 1.76
C LEU A 49 2.06 9.49 2.11
N PRO A 50 1.68 8.99 3.30
CA PRO A 50 0.88 9.64 4.33
C PRO A 50 1.69 10.52 5.27
N TYR A 51 0.98 11.41 5.95
CA TYR A 51 1.37 11.95 7.23
C TYR A 51 0.12 12.15 8.11
N ILE A 52 0.32 12.25 9.41
CA ILE A 52 -0.76 12.56 10.36
C ILE A 52 -0.46 13.87 11.09
N ASP A 53 -1.54 14.53 11.51
CA ASP A 53 -1.54 15.55 12.55
C ASP A 53 -2.24 14.95 13.76
N ASP A 54 -1.51 14.82 14.86
CA ASP A 54 -2.01 14.28 16.12
C ASP A 54 -1.96 15.34 17.22
N ASP A 55 -3.02 16.15 17.26
CA ASP A 55 -3.14 17.30 18.17
C ASP A 55 -1.98 18.31 18.02
N GLY A 56 -1.58 18.60 16.77
CA GLY A 56 -0.52 19.54 16.43
C GLY A 56 0.87 18.91 16.25
N GLU A 57 1.05 17.64 16.60
CA GLU A 57 2.28 16.91 16.30
C GLU A 57 2.18 16.29 14.89
N ILE A 58 3.04 16.73 13.97
CA ILE A 58 3.06 16.28 12.58
C ILE A 58 4.03 15.11 12.41
N ILE A 59 3.53 13.96 12.04
CA ILE A 59 4.34 12.75 11.81
C ILE A 59 4.20 12.28 10.36
N ALA A 60 5.29 12.27 9.62
CA ALA A 60 5.33 11.88 8.21
C ALA A 60 6.04 10.53 8.01
N ASP A 61 5.47 9.71 7.13
CA ASP A 61 5.85 8.35 6.77
C ASP A 61 5.17 7.27 7.62
N SER A 62 4.64 6.24 6.95
CA SER A 62 3.84 5.19 7.61
C SER A 62 4.60 4.41 8.69
N THR A 63 5.91 4.25 8.55
CA THR A 63 6.74 3.60 9.57
C THR A 63 6.87 4.47 10.83
N PHE A 64 7.10 5.78 10.66
CA PHE A 64 7.17 6.70 11.80
C PHE A 64 5.80 6.95 12.43
N ILE A 65 4.72 6.90 11.65
CA ILE A 65 3.34 6.90 12.17
C ILE A 65 3.13 5.68 13.07
N ARG A 66 3.55 4.47 12.64
CA ARG A 66 3.50 3.28 13.48
C ARG A 66 4.22 3.49 14.81
N GLN A 67 5.48 3.92 14.77
CA GLN A 67 6.30 4.16 15.96
C GLN A 67 5.69 5.23 16.88
N HIS A 68 5.09 6.27 16.32
CA HIS A 68 4.39 7.30 17.08
C HIS A 68 3.18 6.72 17.83
N ILE A 69 2.34 5.91 17.14
CA ILE A 69 1.18 5.27 17.75
C ILE A 69 1.63 4.34 18.87
N GLU A 70 2.65 3.51 18.65
CA GLU A 70 3.20 2.61 19.66
C GLU A 70 3.67 3.39 20.90
N ARG A 71 4.41 4.47 20.70
CA ARG A 71 4.97 5.29 21.79
C ARG A 71 3.90 6.08 22.54
N LYS A 72 3.01 6.79 21.82
CA LYS A 72 2.05 7.73 22.42
C LYS A 72 0.85 7.03 23.05
N TYR A 73 0.37 5.96 22.40
CA TYR A 73 -0.85 5.28 22.81
C TYR A 73 -0.61 3.93 23.51
N GLY A 74 0.66 3.53 23.69
CA GLY A 74 1.02 2.29 24.38
C GLY A 74 0.59 1.02 23.63
N VAL A 75 0.38 1.12 22.31
CA VAL A 75 0.04 -0.01 21.45
C VAL A 75 1.30 -0.81 21.11
N ASP A 76 1.22 -2.12 21.14
CA ASP A 76 2.24 -3.00 20.57
C ASP A 76 1.57 -3.80 19.43
N PHE A 77 1.81 -3.39 18.18
CA PHE A 77 1.25 -4.04 17.01
C PHE A 77 1.77 -5.46 16.79
N ASP A 78 2.89 -5.80 17.42
CA ASP A 78 3.50 -7.13 17.36
C ASP A 78 3.39 -7.87 18.69
N LYS A 79 2.37 -7.54 19.48
CA LYS A 79 2.13 -8.17 20.79
C LYS A 79 2.08 -9.69 20.66
N GLY A 80 2.87 -10.37 21.49
CA GLY A 80 2.97 -11.82 21.51
C GLY A 80 3.93 -12.41 20.48
N LEU A 81 4.55 -11.62 19.62
CA LEU A 81 5.65 -12.06 18.75
C LEU A 81 6.98 -12.07 19.53
N ASP A 82 7.73 -13.14 19.37
CA ASP A 82 9.11 -13.20 19.88
C ASP A 82 10.08 -12.37 19.02
N ALA A 83 11.35 -12.29 19.43
CA ALA A 83 12.35 -11.46 18.74
C ALA A 83 12.59 -11.94 17.28
N ARG A 84 12.55 -13.23 17.02
CA ARG A 84 12.74 -13.82 15.69
C ARG A 84 11.53 -13.52 14.80
N GLU A 85 10.34 -13.63 15.32
CA GLU A 85 9.09 -13.31 14.62
C GLU A 85 9.02 -11.81 14.28
N ARG A 86 9.38 -10.92 15.21
CA ARG A 86 9.47 -9.47 14.96
C ARG A 86 10.49 -9.13 13.87
N ALA A 87 11.66 -9.78 13.89
CA ALA A 87 12.66 -9.61 12.83
C ALA A 87 12.13 -10.11 11.46
N THR A 88 11.40 -11.22 11.46
CA THR A 88 10.76 -11.75 10.25
C THR A 88 9.67 -10.80 9.74
N ALA A 89 8.82 -10.28 10.62
CA ALA A 89 7.79 -9.30 10.25
C ALA A 89 8.41 -8.05 9.61
N TRP A 90 9.48 -7.53 10.21
CA TRP A 90 10.22 -6.40 9.66
C TRP A 90 10.81 -6.70 8.26
N ALA A 91 11.40 -7.87 8.07
CA ALA A 91 11.96 -8.27 6.77
C ALA A 91 10.87 -8.33 5.68
N PHE A 92 9.69 -8.87 5.99
CA PHE A 92 8.56 -8.87 5.07
C PHE A 92 7.99 -7.47 4.82
N GLU A 93 7.89 -6.61 5.82
CA GLU A 93 7.51 -5.21 5.60
C GLU A 93 8.46 -4.54 4.60
N ARG A 94 9.78 -4.72 4.76
CA ARG A 94 10.77 -4.18 3.81
C ARG A 94 10.62 -4.79 2.42
N MET A 95 10.36 -6.08 2.31
CA MET A 95 10.09 -6.71 1.02
C MET A 95 8.88 -6.07 0.31
N PHE A 96 7.80 -5.81 1.01
CA PHE A 96 6.64 -5.13 0.43
C PHE A 96 6.97 -3.69 0.02
N GLU A 97 7.61 -2.92 0.89
CA GLU A 97 7.80 -1.48 0.72
C GLU A 97 9.01 -1.12 -0.15
N ASP A 98 10.10 -1.93 -0.08
CA ASP A 98 11.35 -1.61 -0.76
C ASP A 98 11.58 -2.47 -2.02
N HIS A 99 10.78 -3.53 -2.23
CA HIS A 99 10.90 -4.37 -3.42
C HIS A 99 9.59 -4.43 -4.22
N ILE A 100 8.49 -4.96 -3.65
CA ILE A 100 7.21 -5.13 -4.36
C ILE A 100 6.65 -3.77 -4.81
N TYR A 101 6.76 -2.74 -3.99
CA TYR A 101 6.32 -1.39 -4.35
C TYR A 101 6.87 -0.91 -5.69
N TRP A 102 8.15 -1.11 -5.94
CA TRP A 102 8.80 -0.63 -7.16
C TRP A 102 8.36 -1.40 -8.40
N THR A 103 8.01 -2.68 -8.25
CA THR A 103 7.42 -3.47 -9.35
C THR A 103 6.01 -2.99 -9.69
N PHE A 104 5.21 -2.62 -8.69
CA PHE A 104 3.88 -2.04 -8.89
C PHE A 104 3.96 -0.64 -9.49
N LEU A 105 4.89 0.17 -9.02
CA LEU A 105 5.10 1.51 -9.54
C LEU A 105 5.47 1.45 -11.03
N TYR A 106 6.36 0.53 -11.40
CA TYR A 106 6.69 0.27 -12.80
C TYR A 106 5.45 -0.12 -13.60
N ALA A 107 4.71 -1.12 -13.15
CA ALA A 107 3.54 -1.64 -13.85
C ALA A 107 2.41 -0.61 -14.03
N ARG A 108 2.27 0.34 -13.09
CA ARG A 108 1.21 1.36 -13.12
C ARG A 108 1.61 2.64 -13.86
N TRP A 109 2.90 3.00 -13.85
CA TRP A 109 3.34 4.32 -14.35
C TRP A 109 4.16 4.23 -15.64
N VAL A 110 4.85 3.10 -15.89
CA VAL A 110 5.66 2.92 -17.10
C VAL A 110 4.85 2.25 -18.21
N ASP A 111 4.08 1.22 -17.88
CA ASP A 111 3.14 0.60 -18.81
C ASP A 111 2.07 1.61 -19.25
N GLU A 112 1.89 1.75 -20.58
CA GLU A 112 1.05 2.80 -21.14
C GLU A 112 -0.44 2.56 -20.87
N ASP A 113 -0.90 1.32 -20.98
CA ASP A 113 -2.31 0.98 -20.81
C ASP A 113 -2.72 1.14 -19.34
N ASN A 114 -1.93 0.65 -18.41
CA ASN A 114 -2.19 0.79 -16.98
C ASN A 114 -2.07 2.25 -16.52
N TYR A 115 -1.13 3.02 -17.09
CA TYR A 115 -1.04 4.45 -16.82
C TYR A 115 -2.32 5.18 -17.24
N ASN A 116 -2.83 4.88 -18.44
CA ASN A 116 -4.05 5.52 -18.95
C ASN A 116 -5.31 5.11 -18.19
N ARG A 117 -5.41 3.86 -17.71
CA ARG A 117 -6.56 3.36 -16.92
C ARG A 117 -6.56 3.87 -15.48
N GLY A 118 -5.40 4.12 -14.91
CA GLY A 118 -5.26 4.45 -13.49
C GLY A 118 -4.70 5.86 -13.25
N PRO A 119 -3.39 6.04 -13.15
CA PRO A 119 -2.79 7.29 -12.71
C PRO A 119 -3.24 8.51 -13.49
N ARG A 120 -3.39 8.41 -14.82
CA ARG A 120 -3.82 9.52 -15.66
C ARG A 120 -5.21 10.03 -15.30
N VAL A 121 -6.15 9.14 -15.04
CA VAL A 121 -7.55 9.47 -14.71
C VAL A 121 -7.63 10.33 -13.44
N TYR A 122 -6.73 10.10 -12.47
CA TYR A 122 -6.67 10.89 -11.25
C TYR A 122 -6.42 12.39 -11.53
N PHE A 123 -5.65 12.71 -12.55
CA PHE A 123 -5.31 14.09 -12.92
C PHE A 123 -6.38 14.78 -13.77
N GLU A 124 -7.41 14.08 -14.23
CA GLU A 124 -8.49 14.70 -15.02
C GLU A 124 -9.29 15.75 -14.23
N ARG A 125 -9.21 15.69 -12.90
CA ARG A 125 -9.82 16.66 -11.98
C ARG A 125 -9.07 18.00 -11.94
N LEU A 126 -7.85 18.08 -12.48
CA LEU A 126 -7.08 19.31 -12.50
C LEU A 126 -7.62 20.28 -13.57
N PRO A 127 -7.59 21.62 -13.30
CA PRO A 127 -7.95 22.61 -14.28
C PRO A 127 -6.95 22.66 -15.45
N MET A 128 -7.39 23.18 -16.60
CA MET A 128 -6.49 23.49 -17.70
C MET A 128 -5.60 24.71 -17.35
N PRO A 129 -4.31 24.70 -17.74
CA PRO A 129 -3.57 23.69 -18.52
C PRO A 129 -2.94 22.60 -17.65
N MET A 130 -3.10 22.62 -16.34
CA MET A 130 -2.40 21.75 -15.39
C MET A 130 -2.64 20.25 -15.64
N ARG A 131 -3.86 19.87 -16.05
CA ARG A 131 -4.17 18.46 -16.38
C ARG A 131 -3.37 17.89 -17.57
N LEU A 132 -2.72 18.74 -18.38
CA LEU A 132 -1.84 18.31 -19.46
C LEU A 132 -0.37 18.25 -19.05
N ILE A 133 0.04 19.13 -18.14
CA ILE A 133 1.42 19.34 -17.72
C ILE A 133 1.80 18.41 -16.57
N VAL A 134 0.98 18.44 -15.50
CA VAL A 134 1.27 17.73 -14.24
C VAL A 134 1.41 16.21 -14.43
N PRO A 135 0.53 15.52 -15.17
CA PRO A 135 0.67 14.07 -15.36
C PRO A 135 1.99 13.68 -16.04
N ARG A 136 2.42 14.44 -17.05
CA ARG A 136 3.69 14.20 -17.75
C ARG A 136 4.90 14.43 -16.84
N MET A 137 4.85 15.49 -16.04
CA MET A 137 5.92 15.81 -15.08
C MET A 137 6.03 14.73 -14.00
N VAL A 138 4.90 14.35 -13.38
CA VAL A 138 4.87 13.31 -12.35
C VAL A 138 5.32 11.96 -12.90
N ARG A 139 4.83 11.56 -14.08
CA ARG A 139 5.24 10.31 -14.74
C ARG A 139 6.74 10.29 -14.99
N ARG A 140 7.31 11.39 -15.53
CA ARG A 140 8.76 11.51 -15.76
C ARG A 140 9.55 11.40 -14.46
N GLN A 141 9.11 12.07 -13.40
CA GLN A 141 9.76 12.01 -12.08
C GLN A 141 9.73 10.59 -11.51
N LEU A 142 8.59 9.92 -11.53
CA LEU A 142 8.46 8.56 -11.02
C LEU A 142 9.28 7.55 -11.84
N THR A 143 9.29 7.67 -13.17
CA THR A 143 10.13 6.84 -14.03
C THR A 143 11.62 7.02 -13.71
N ALA A 144 12.05 8.27 -13.45
CA ALA A 144 13.42 8.55 -13.02
C ALA A 144 13.74 7.95 -11.64
N GLN A 145 12.79 8.00 -10.70
CA GLN A 145 12.95 7.38 -9.37
C GLN A 145 13.04 5.85 -9.48
N ILE A 146 12.19 5.20 -10.29
CA ILE A 146 12.24 3.75 -10.52
C ILE A 146 13.60 3.34 -11.09
N LYS A 147 14.12 4.12 -12.03
CA LYS A 147 15.47 3.90 -12.62
C LYS A 147 16.58 4.15 -11.60
N GLY A 148 16.47 5.20 -10.79
CA GLY A 148 17.43 5.55 -9.73
C GLY A 148 17.48 4.50 -8.62
N HIS A 149 16.33 3.93 -8.23
CA HIS A 149 16.24 2.81 -7.29
C HIS A 149 16.98 1.55 -7.79
N GLY A 150 17.06 1.36 -9.09
CA GLY A 150 17.68 0.19 -9.72
C GLY A 150 16.66 -0.78 -10.34
N MET A 151 15.45 -0.86 -9.84
CA MET A 151 14.40 -1.72 -10.42
C MET A 151 14.16 -1.38 -11.90
N GLY A 152 14.12 -0.12 -12.27
CA GLY A 152 13.92 0.32 -13.66
C GLY A 152 15.13 0.16 -14.58
N ARG A 153 16.20 -0.51 -14.15
CA ARG A 153 17.32 -0.93 -15.00
C ARG A 153 17.12 -2.34 -15.57
N HIS A 154 16.18 -3.09 -14.99
CA HIS A 154 15.78 -4.39 -15.50
C HIS A 154 14.79 -4.24 -16.66
N SER A 155 14.72 -5.26 -17.50
CA SER A 155 13.65 -5.40 -18.51
C SER A 155 12.29 -5.60 -17.83
N GLY A 156 11.21 -5.29 -18.55
CA GLY A 156 9.84 -5.51 -18.01
C GLY A 156 9.58 -6.94 -17.57
N SER A 157 10.10 -7.93 -18.32
CA SER A 157 9.98 -9.36 -17.96
C SER A 157 10.74 -9.72 -16.68
N GLU A 158 11.94 -9.18 -16.47
CA GLU A 158 12.71 -9.37 -15.24
C GLU A 158 12.02 -8.73 -14.04
N ILE A 159 11.45 -7.52 -14.19
CA ILE A 159 10.68 -6.85 -13.13
C ILE A 159 9.46 -7.69 -12.74
N VAL A 160 8.74 -8.24 -13.71
CA VAL A 160 7.62 -9.15 -13.46
C VAL A 160 8.08 -10.42 -12.73
N ALA A 161 9.20 -11.02 -13.15
CA ALA A 161 9.74 -12.20 -12.49
C ALA A 161 10.13 -11.92 -11.03
N LEU A 162 10.83 -10.83 -10.77
CA LEU A 162 11.21 -10.39 -9.42
C LEU A 162 10.00 -10.12 -8.53
N GLY A 163 9.01 -9.37 -9.04
CA GLY A 163 7.79 -9.08 -8.29
C GLY A 163 6.96 -10.34 -8.01
N THR A 164 6.85 -11.24 -9.01
CA THR A 164 6.16 -12.53 -8.85
C THR A 164 6.83 -13.40 -7.79
N HIS A 165 8.17 -13.45 -7.76
CA HIS A 165 8.90 -14.20 -6.74
C HIS A 165 8.59 -13.71 -5.33
N SER A 166 8.57 -12.38 -5.13
CA SER A 166 8.25 -11.80 -3.83
C SER A 166 6.78 -12.01 -3.42
N LEU A 167 5.85 -11.95 -4.38
CA LEU A 167 4.43 -12.25 -4.12
C LEU A 167 4.21 -13.72 -3.76
N ASN A 168 4.90 -14.64 -4.44
CA ASN A 168 4.89 -16.06 -4.09
C ASN A 168 5.45 -16.29 -2.69
N ALA A 169 6.58 -15.66 -2.34
CA ALA A 169 7.16 -15.75 -0.99
C ALA A 169 6.18 -15.25 0.09
N ALA A 170 5.42 -14.19 -0.18
CA ALA A 170 4.38 -13.73 0.73
C ALA A 170 3.24 -14.75 0.88
N ALA A 171 2.83 -15.41 -0.22
CA ALA A 171 1.81 -16.45 -0.20
C ALA A 171 2.26 -17.70 0.56
N ASP A 172 3.50 -18.14 0.32
CA ASP A 172 4.11 -19.27 1.00
C ASP A 172 4.29 -18.99 2.50
N PHE A 173 4.72 -17.77 2.84
CA PHE A 173 4.86 -17.35 4.23
C PHE A 173 3.51 -17.28 4.95
N LEU A 174 2.46 -16.77 4.30
CA LEU A 174 1.11 -16.81 4.85
C LEU A 174 0.66 -18.25 5.10
N GLY A 175 0.89 -19.14 4.13
CA GLY A 175 0.50 -20.55 4.23
C GLY A 175 -0.98 -20.73 4.58
N HIS A 176 -1.25 -21.43 5.67
CA HIS A 176 -2.59 -21.66 6.21
C HIS A 176 -2.95 -20.75 7.38
N LYS A 177 -2.12 -19.76 7.71
CA LYS A 177 -2.39 -18.83 8.83
C LYS A 177 -3.57 -17.91 8.51
N THR A 178 -4.24 -17.46 9.55
CA THR A 178 -5.34 -16.49 9.41
C THR A 178 -4.80 -15.11 9.01
N TYR A 179 -3.68 -14.68 9.61
CA TYR A 179 -2.98 -13.43 9.33
C TYR A 179 -1.50 -13.72 9.10
N MET A 180 -0.75 -12.72 8.64
CA MET A 180 0.63 -12.94 8.18
C MET A 180 1.51 -13.61 9.23
N MET A 181 1.40 -13.21 10.49
CA MET A 181 2.23 -13.80 11.55
C MET A 181 1.53 -14.94 12.30
N ARG A 182 0.29 -14.75 12.72
CA ARG A 182 -0.45 -15.66 13.61
C ARG A 182 -1.97 -15.64 13.34
N TYR A 183 -2.77 -15.94 14.38
CA TYR A 183 -4.24 -15.96 14.34
C TYR A 183 -4.88 -14.58 14.55
N GLU A 184 -4.15 -13.61 15.11
CA GLU A 184 -4.55 -12.21 15.21
C GLU A 184 -3.67 -11.33 14.33
N PRO A 185 -4.21 -10.22 13.78
CA PRO A 185 -3.44 -9.32 12.93
C PRO A 185 -2.35 -8.62 13.72
N SER A 186 -1.21 -8.42 13.08
CA SER A 186 -0.01 -7.72 13.56
C SER A 186 0.29 -6.48 12.73
N GLY A 187 1.34 -5.75 13.07
CA GLY A 187 1.81 -4.61 12.27
C GLY A 187 2.11 -4.97 10.81
N LEU A 188 2.62 -6.17 10.57
CA LEU A 188 2.88 -6.67 9.20
C LEU A 188 1.58 -6.74 8.38
N ASP A 189 0.44 -7.06 9.00
CA ASP A 189 -0.83 -7.18 8.28
C ASP A 189 -1.33 -5.84 7.73
N ALA A 190 -0.97 -4.71 8.37
CA ALA A 190 -1.26 -3.40 7.81
C ALA A 190 -0.55 -3.17 6.47
N THR A 191 0.72 -3.58 6.39
CA THR A 191 1.51 -3.49 5.16
C THR A 191 1.03 -4.52 4.13
N ALA A 192 0.96 -5.79 4.52
CA ALA A 192 0.62 -6.89 3.61
C ALA A 192 -0.76 -6.68 2.96
N PHE A 193 -1.79 -6.30 3.74
CA PHE A 193 -3.10 -6.01 3.19
C PHE A 193 -3.05 -4.90 2.15
N ALA A 194 -2.42 -3.76 2.48
CA ALA A 194 -2.36 -2.61 1.59
C ALA A 194 -1.74 -2.95 0.22
N PHE A 195 -0.67 -3.72 0.23
CA PHE A 195 0.03 -4.12 -0.99
C PHE A 195 -0.69 -5.23 -1.75
N LEU A 196 -1.19 -6.26 -1.06
CA LEU A 196 -1.86 -7.39 -1.70
C LEU A 196 -3.24 -7.01 -2.26
N ALA A 197 -4.00 -6.15 -1.58
CA ALA A 197 -5.23 -5.58 -2.13
C ALA A 197 -4.92 -4.74 -3.40
N GLY A 198 -3.86 -3.93 -3.34
CA GLY A 198 -3.38 -3.19 -4.51
C GLY A 198 -2.94 -4.08 -5.67
N ALA A 199 -2.32 -5.25 -5.38
CA ALA A 199 -1.91 -6.22 -6.39
C ALA A 199 -3.10 -6.89 -7.08
N LEU A 200 -4.18 -7.14 -6.34
CA LEU A 200 -5.41 -7.78 -6.83
C LEU A 200 -6.35 -6.79 -7.55
N CYS A 201 -6.08 -5.48 -7.46
CA CYS A 201 -6.96 -4.45 -8.04
C CYS A 201 -7.17 -4.67 -9.55
N PRO A 202 -8.42 -4.85 -10.01
CA PRO A 202 -8.73 -5.20 -11.41
C PRO A 202 -8.49 -4.04 -12.39
N THR A 203 -8.39 -2.81 -11.92
CA THR A 203 -8.07 -1.64 -12.76
C THR A 203 -6.73 -1.83 -13.48
N PHE A 204 -5.78 -2.54 -12.84
CA PHE A 204 -4.45 -2.76 -13.40
C PHE A 204 -4.31 -4.18 -13.94
N GLU A 205 -4.30 -4.31 -15.26
CA GLU A 205 -4.06 -5.60 -15.93
C GLU A 205 -2.54 -5.83 -16.02
N THR A 206 -2.03 -6.64 -15.11
CA THR A 206 -0.59 -6.92 -15.02
C THR A 206 -0.33 -8.42 -14.85
N PRO A 207 0.81 -8.93 -15.33
CA PRO A 207 1.23 -10.30 -15.00
C PRO A 207 1.37 -10.51 -13.48
N LEU A 208 1.71 -9.47 -12.71
CA LEU A 208 1.78 -9.53 -11.25
C LEU A 208 0.40 -9.80 -10.63
N ARG A 209 -0.67 -9.15 -11.15
CA ARG A 209 -2.04 -9.43 -10.73
C ARG A 209 -2.42 -10.87 -11.04
N THR A 210 -2.10 -11.34 -12.23
CA THR A 210 -2.36 -12.74 -12.62
C THR A 210 -1.64 -13.73 -11.71
N ALA A 211 -0.39 -13.43 -11.34
CA ALA A 211 0.39 -14.27 -10.44
C ALA A 211 -0.24 -14.34 -9.04
N VAL A 212 -0.55 -13.19 -8.42
CA VAL A 212 -1.09 -13.16 -7.06
C VAL A 212 -2.50 -13.74 -6.97
N ALA A 213 -3.32 -13.58 -8.02
CA ALA A 213 -4.69 -14.10 -8.07
C ALA A 213 -4.77 -15.65 -8.10
N ARG A 214 -3.66 -16.33 -8.43
CA ARG A 214 -3.55 -17.81 -8.36
C ARG A 214 -3.48 -18.33 -6.92
N HIS A 215 -3.06 -17.50 -5.98
CA HIS A 215 -2.93 -17.87 -4.58
C HIS A 215 -4.26 -17.72 -3.84
N LYS A 216 -4.97 -18.82 -3.64
CA LYS A 216 -6.27 -18.83 -2.94
C LYS A 216 -6.14 -18.25 -1.52
N ASN A 217 -5.09 -18.61 -0.77
CA ASN A 217 -4.85 -18.11 0.57
C ASN A 217 -4.67 -16.58 0.63
N ILE A 218 -4.03 -15.97 -0.37
CA ILE A 218 -3.92 -14.50 -0.47
C ILE A 218 -5.29 -13.87 -0.69
N LYS A 219 -6.10 -14.40 -1.61
CA LYS A 219 -7.45 -13.90 -1.86
C LYS A 219 -8.31 -13.98 -0.58
N GLU A 220 -8.32 -15.12 0.07
CA GLU A 220 -9.05 -15.32 1.34
C GLU A 220 -8.56 -14.37 2.45
N TYR A 221 -7.25 -14.17 2.55
CA TYR A 221 -6.65 -13.24 3.49
C TYR A 221 -7.10 -11.79 3.22
N VAL A 222 -6.98 -11.32 1.99
CA VAL A 222 -7.40 -9.96 1.61
C VAL A 222 -8.90 -9.77 1.85
N GLY A 223 -9.72 -10.76 1.53
CA GLY A 223 -11.16 -10.73 1.83
C GLY A 223 -11.48 -10.63 3.33
N ARG A 224 -10.77 -11.39 4.17
CA ARG A 224 -10.92 -11.30 5.64
C ARG A 224 -10.55 -9.93 6.17
N MET A 225 -9.40 -9.39 5.74
CA MET A 225 -8.94 -8.08 6.15
C MET A 225 -9.90 -6.96 5.70
N ALA A 226 -10.36 -7.01 4.44
CA ALA A 226 -11.32 -6.05 3.93
C ALA A 226 -12.63 -6.11 4.71
N LYS A 227 -13.19 -7.28 4.93
CA LYS A 227 -14.45 -7.46 5.69
C LYS A 227 -14.34 -6.96 7.13
N ARG A 228 -13.19 -7.16 7.77
CA ARG A 228 -12.98 -6.77 9.17
C ARG A 228 -12.74 -5.26 9.34
N PHE A 229 -11.94 -4.65 8.46
CA PHE A 229 -11.44 -3.29 8.65
C PHE A 229 -11.96 -2.26 7.64
N TYR A 230 -12.50 -2.72 6.52
CA TYR A 230 -13.04 -1.89 5.45
C TYR A 230 -14.38 -2.42 4.94
N PRO A 231 -15.40 -2.60 5.82
CA PRO A 231 -16.68 -3.18 5.44
C PRO A 231 -17.41 -2.41 4.33
N ASP A 232 -17.15 -1.10 4.22
CA ASP A 232 -17.74 -0.24 3.20
C ASP A 232 -17.10 -0.43 1.80
N PHE A 233 -15.91 -1.03 1.72
CA PHE A 233 -15.20 -1.32 0.46
C PHE A 233 -15.56 -2.70 -0.08
N THR A 234 -16.83 -2.90 -0.42
CA THR A 234 -17.37 -4.18 -0.90
C THR A 234 -16.74 -4.67 -2.20
N GLU A 235 -16.18 -3.76 -3.01
CA GLU A 235 -15.51 -4.10 -4.26
C GLU A 235 -14.32 -5.05 -4.04
N ILE A 236 -13.53 -4.83 -2.98
CA ILE A 236 -12.39 -5.71 -2.67
C ILE A 236 -12.88 -7.15 -2.47
N CYS A 237 -14.00 -7.33 -1.77
CA CYS A 237 -14.57 -8.66 -1.55
C CYS A 237 -15.01 -9.34 -2.86
N LYS A 238 -15.47 -8.57 -3.86
CA LYS A 238 -15.83 -9.10 -5.18
C LYS A 238 -14.61 -9.57 -5.97
N TRP A 239 -13.44 -8.95 -5.80
CA TRP A 239 -12.24 -9.33 -6.54
C TRP A 239 -11.61 -10.64 -6.04
N VAL A 240 -11.90 -11.01 -4.80
CA VAL A 240 -11.30 -12.16 -4.11
C VAL A 240 -12.24 -13.35 -3.97
N ALA A 241 -13.48 -13.18 -4.41
CA ALA A 241 -14.50 -14.24 -4.46
C ALA A 241 -14.15 -15.38 -5.42
#